data_e4beaf7c66b112c945a56ed9cc1623fa
#
_entry.id   e4beaf7c66b112c945a56ed9cc1623fa
#
_cell.length_a   1.000
_cell.length_b   1.000
_cell.length_c   1.000
_cell.angle_alpha   90.00
_cell.angle_beta   90.00
_cell.angle_gamma   90.00
#
_symmetry.space_group_name_H-M   'P 1'
#
loop_
_entity.id
_entity.type
_entity.pdbx_description
1 polymer ?
#
loop_
_entity_poly.entity_id
_entity_poly.type
_entity_poly.pdbx_seq_one_letter_code
_entity_poly.pdbx_strand_id
1 'polypeptide(L)'
;PPASTDPRADEAGSVSGRGGRSSPGAPAPLAGTDGPRLLAGASIAAEIRSRVAADVDAFRRRHGYPPGLAIVMVGADAPSAVYLRQILRSCRSVGIDGRLVELSGRVSVARLRREIAALNADPLVSGIIVQMPLPRHLPLSAVIETLDPAKDVDGLHPLNAGLLTLGYEGFLPTTAHAAVELLKRSGIPLEG
;
A
#
# COMPACT_ATOMS: atom_id res chain seq x y z
N PRO A 1 -27.25 7.78 54.88
CA PRO A 1 -26.14 8.38 55.54
C PRO A 1 -25.80 7.61 56.83
N PRO A 2 -24.69 7.60 57.46
CA PRO A 2 -23.61 8.62 57.44
C PRO A 2 -22.25 8.00 57.13
N ALA A 3 -21.33 8.78 56.61
CA ALA A 3 -20.28 9.55 57.28
C ALA A 3 -19.03 8.78 57.71
N SER A 4 -17.91 9.25 57.10
CA SER A 4 -16.63 9.66 57.77
C SER A 4 -15.70 8.57 58.29
N THR A 5 -14.48 8.50 57.78
CA THR A 5 -13.29 9.08 58.43
C THR A 5 -12.02 8.67 57.64
N ASP A 6 -11.24 9.69 57.28
CA ASP A 6 -9.80 9.65 57.07
C ASP A 6 -9.07 9.62 58.43
N PRO A 7 -7.92 8.93 58.59
CA PRO A 7 -6.72 9.70 58.84
C PRO A 7 -5.38 9.12 58.27
N ARG A 8 -4.63 10.00 57.60
CA ARG A 8 -3.18 10.33 57.74
C ARG A 8 -2.23 9.25 58.29
N ALA A 9 -1.10 8.99 57.68
CA ALA A 9 0.19 9.64 57.84
C ALA A 9 1.31 8.78 57.26
N ASP A 10 2.24 9.45 56.60
CA ASP A 10 3.68 9.29 56.53
C ASP A 10 4.31 7.89 56.56
N GLU A 11 5.04 7.56 55.54
CA GLU A 11 6.47 7.21 55.67
C GLU A 11 7.20 7.37 54.35
N ALA A 12 8.25 8.16 54.38
CA ALA A 12 9.22 8.35 53.33
C ALA A 12 10.14 7.15 53.22
N GLY A 13 10.26 6.58 52.02
CA GLY A 13 11.21 5.52 51.69
C GLY A 13 11.87 5.80 50.34
N SER A 14 13.00 6.50 50.37
CA SER A 14 13.87 6.68 49.21
C SER A 14 14.47 5.35 48.78
N VAL A 15 14.24 4.95 47.55
CA VAL A 15 15.09 3.96 46.84
C VAL A 15 15.45 4.50 45.47
N SER A 16 16.70 4.98 45.42
CA SER A 16 17.48 5.22 44.22
C SER A 16 17.62 3.92 43.40
N GLY A 17 17.17 3.94 42.15
CA GLY A 17 17.34 2.85 41.21
C GLY A 17 17.32 3.42 39.79
N ARG A 18 18.42 4.00 39.36
CA ARG A 18 18.66 4.36 37.94
C ARG A 18 18.81 3.09 37.14
N GLY A 19 17.78 2.75 36.40
CA GLY A 19 17.82 1.81 35.30
C GLY A 19 17.52 2.59 33.99
N GLY A 20 18.52 3.22 33.43
CA GLY A 20 18.42 3.88 32.15
C GLY A 20 18.20 2.84 31.05
N ARG A 21 17.00 2.77 30.54
CA ARG A 21 16.74 2.16 29.23
C ARG A 21 17.15 3.20 28.18
N SER A 22 18.33 2.99 27.62
CA SER A 22 18.78 3.69 26.42
C SER A 22 17.80 3.39 25.29
N SER A 23 16.99 4.36 24.92
CA SER A 23 16.29 4.39 23.65
C SER A 23 17.32 4.26 22.52
N PRO A 24 17.06 3.46 21.46
CA PRO A 24 17.95 3.44 20.32
C PRO A 24 18.02 4.88 19.77
N GLY A 25 19.23 5.42 19.72
CA GLY A 25 19.50 6.79 19.34
C GLY A 25 18.90 7.11 17.98
N ALA A 26 18.23 8.24 17.88
CA ALA A 26 17.87 8.84 16.61
C ALA A 26 19.14 8.95 15.75
N PRO A 27 19.06 8.62 14.43
CA PRO A 27 20.21 8.79 13.54
C PRO A 27 20.66 10.26 13.58
N ALA A 28 21.96 10.46 13.73
CA ALA A 28 22.55 11.81 13.75
C ALA A 28 22.14 12.58 12.49
N PRO A 29 21.87 13.89 12.58
CA PRO A 29 21.56 14.69 11.41
C PRO A 29 22.78 14.66 10.48
N LEU A 30 22.55 14.20 9.24
CA LEU A 30 23.57 14.16 8.21
C LEU A 30 24.02 15.59 7.93
N ALA A 31 25.32 15.87 8.22
CA ALA A 31 25.96 17.14 7.91
C ALA A 31 25.74 17.51 6.45
N GLY A 32 25.34 18.75 6.17
CA GLY A 32 24.97 19.25 4.86
C GLY A 32 26.05 19.02 3.82
N THR A 33 25.70 18.28 2.78
CA THR A 33 26.39 18.36 1.51
C THR A 33 25.59 19.33 0.66
N ASP A 34 26.16 20.46 0.33
CA ASP A 34 25.57 21.57 -0.45
C ASP A 34 25.31 21.20 -1.93
N GLY A 35 24.81 20.03 -2.23
CA GLY A 35 24.54 19.55 -3.58
C GLY A 35 23.26 18.71 -3.67
N PRO A 36 22.69 18.53 -4.88
CA PRO A 36 21.52 17.70 -5.08
C PRO A 36 21.78 16.25 -4.63
N ARG A 37 20.97 15.74 -3.69
CA ARG A 37 21.05 14.38 -3.20
C ARG A 37 20.25 13.44 -4.08
N LEU A 38 20.91 12.47 -4.70
CA LEU A 38 20.22 11.40 -5.44
C LEU A 38 19.63 10.39 -4.46
N LEU A 39 18.31 10.20 -4.50
CA LEU A 39 17.61 9.18 -3.74
C LEU A 39 17.55 7.88 -4.55
N ALA A 40 18.40 6.91 -4.19
CA ALA A 40 18.48 5.63 -4.88
C ALA A 40 17.38 4.67 -4.41
N GLY A 41 16.26 4.60 -5.13
CA GLY A 41 15.14 3.72 -4.80
C GLY A 41 15.39 2.22 -5.04
N ALA A 42 16.46 1.84 -5.74
CA ALA A 42 16.70 0.45 -6.14
C ALA A 42 16.91 -0.50 -4.96
N SER A 43 17.70 -0.10 -3.96
CA SER A 43 17.94 -0.88 -2.74
C SER A 43 16.68 -1.00 -1.89
N ILE A 44 15.96 0.10 -1.72
CA ILE A 44 14.67 0.13 -1.00
C ILE A 44 13.65 -0.79 -1.67
N ALA A 45 13.54 -0.72 -2.98
CA ALA A 45 12.66 -1.59 -3.75
C ALA A 45 13.07 -3.08 -3.66
N ALA A 46 14.36 -3.39 -3.58
CA ALA A 46 14.85 -4.77 -3.40
C ALA A 46 14.46 -5.30 -2.01
N GLU A 47 14.64 -4.51 -0.97
CA GLU A 47 14.24 -4.86 0.40
C GLU A 47 12.73 -5.10 0.51
N ILE A 48 11.91 -4.21 -0.07
CA ILE A 48 10.45 -4.37 -0.09
C ILE A 48 10.07 -5.66 -0.82
N ARG A 49 10.64 -5.94 -1.98
CA ARG A 49 10.38 -7.19 -2.72
C ARG A 49 10.76 -8.43 -1.93
N SER A 50 11.88 -8.42 -1.21
CA SER A 50 12.29 -9.53 -0.36
C SER A 50 11.26 -9.81 0.76
N ARG A 51 10.74 -8.76 1.39
CA ARG A 51 9.70 -8.88 2.41
C ARG A 51 8.40 -9.42 1.81
N VAL A 52 7.95 -8.84 0.69
CA VAL A 52 6.75 -9.28 -0.03
C VAL A 52 6.87 -10.76 -0.44
N ALA A 53 8.03 -11.20 -0.92
CA ALA A 53 8.24 -12.62 -1.26
C ALA A 53 8.05 -13.54 -0.06
N ALA A 54 8.55 -13.17 1.12
CA ALA A 54 8.35 -13.93 2.35
C ALA A 54 6.86 -13.98 2.77
N ASP A 55 6.14 -12.86 2.63
CA ASP A 55 4.71 -12.76 2.93
C ASP A 55 3.88 -13.62 1.94
N VAL A 56 4.23 -13.60 0.65
CA VAL A 56 3.62 -14.45 -0.38
C VAL A 56 3.83 -15.93 -0.09
N ASP A 57 5.01 -16.33 0.33
CA ASP A 57 5.29 -17.72 0.73
C ASP A 57 4.47 -18.13 1.95
N ALA A 58 4.30 -17.23 2.92
CA ALA A 58 3.45 -17.49 4.09
C ALA A 58 1.97 -17.61 3.69
N PHE A 59 1.48 -16.73 2.81
CA PHE A 59 0.13 -16.80 2.25
C PHE A 59 -0.09 -18.12 1.51
N ARG A 60 0.84 -18.52 0.64
CA ARG A 60 0.75 -19.76 -0.14
C ARG A 60 0.73 -21.01 0.76
N ARG A 61 1.52 -21.03 1.83
CA ARG A 61 1.47 -22.13 2.82
C ARG A 61 0.12 -22.20 3.51
N ARG A 62 -0.49 -21.06 3.82
CA ARG A 62 -1.76 -20.98 4.53
C ARG A 62 -2.96 -21.34 3.66
N HIS A 63 -2.95 -20.91 2.38
CA HIS A 63 -4.12 -20.98 1.50
C HIS A 63 -4.00 -22.04 0.40
N GLY A 64 -2.81 -22.59 0.14
CA GLY A 64 -2.57 -23.58 -0.90
C GLY A 64 -2.38 -23.01 -2.31
N TYR A 65 -2.52 -21.69 -2.48
CA TYR A 65 -2.35 -20.98 -3.75
C TYR A 65 -1.69 -19.61 -3.53
N PRO A 66 -1.03 -19.02 -4.55
CA PRO A 66 -0.44 -17.69 -4.43
C PRO A 66 -1.52 -16.59 -4.44
N PRO A 67 -1.27 -15.39 -3.88
CA PRO A 67 -2.17 -14.25 -4.06
C PRO A 67 -2.22 -13.83 -5.53
N GLY A 68 -3.41 -13.54 -6.04
CA GLY A 68 -3.64 -13.11 -7.42
C GLY A 68 -3.77 -11.60 -7.54
N LEU A 69 -3.09 -10.99 -8.52
CA LEU A 69 -3.24 -9.59 -8.89
C LEU A 69 -3.78 -9.50 -10.31
N ALA A 70 -4.99 -8.99 -10.47
CA ALA A 70 -5.58 -8.72 -11.78
C ALA A 70 -5.29 -7.27 -12.20
N ILE A 71 -4.84 -7.09 -13.44
CA ILE A 71 -4.57 -5.78 -14.02
C ILE A 71 -5.48 -5.61 -15.22
N VAL A 72 -6.46 -4.71 -15.12
CA VAL A 72 -7.40 -4.39 -16.20
C VAL A 72 -6.82 -3.25 -17.04
N MET A 73 -6.61 -3.52 -18.32
CA MET A 73 -6.16 -2.53 -19.30
C MET A 73 -7.22 -2.36 -20.39
N VAL A 74 -7.59 -1.11 -20.67
CA VAL A 74 -8.55 -0.76 -21.72
C VAL A 74 -7.85 -0.01 -22.85
N GLY A 75 -7.79 -0.65 -24.01
CA GLY A 75 -6.97 -0.18 -25.12
C GLY A 75 -5.48 -0.48 -24.87
N ALA A 76 -4.71 -0.50 -25.93
CA ALA A 76 -3.27 -0.72 -25.85
C ALA A 76 -2.56 0.49 -26.43
N ASP A 77 -1.77 1.20 -25.58
CA ASP A 77 -0.73 2.07 -26.08
C ASP A 77 0.66 1.47 -25.72
N ALA A 78 1.68 1.87 -26.49
CA ALA A 78 3.01 1.30 -26.29
C ALA A 78 3.63 1.61 -24.91
N PRO A 79 3.49 2.81 -24.32
CA PRO A 79 3.95 3.12 -22.98
C PRO A 79 3.31 2.24 -21.90
N SER A 80 1.99 2.09 -21.92
CA SER A 80 1.26 1.24 -20.97
C SER A 80 1.69 -0.22 -21.05
N ALA A 81 1.94 -0.74 -22.25
CA ALA A 81 2.41 -2.11 -22.43
C ALA A 81 3.81 -2.37 -21.81
N VAL A 82 4.70 -1.38 -21.81
CA VAL A 82 6.02 -1.48 -21.15
C VAL A 82 5.84 -1.53 -19.63
N TYR A 83 5.02 -0.63 -19.09
CA TYR A 83 4.75 -0.57 -17.64
C TYR A 83 4.09 -1.85 -17.13
N LEU A 84 3.10 -2.36 -17.86
CA LEU A 84 2.42 -3.62 -17.52
C LEU A 84 3.37 -4.82 -17.48
N ARG A 85 4.27 -4.93 -18.46
CA ARG A 85 5.32 -5.96 -18.44
C ARG A 85 6.20 -5.86 -17.21
N GLN A 86 6.49 -4.64 -16.75
CA GLN A 86 7.26 -4.43 -15.53
C GLN A 86 6.50 -4.87 -14.28
N ILE A 87 5.20 -4.56 -14.17
CA ILE A 87 4.35 -5.03 -13.07
C ILE A 87 4.31 -6.56 -13.05
N LEU A 88 4.03 -7.20 -14.19
CA LEU A 88 3.97 -8.67 -14.28
C LEU A 88 5.32 -9.35 -13.96
N ARG A 89 6.44 -8.72 -14.34
CA ARG A 89 7.77 -9.21 -13.93
C ARG A 89 7.96 -9.11 -12.42
N SER A 90 7.55 -7.99 -11.82
CA SER A 90 7.63 -7.78 -10.38
C SER A 90 6.76 -8.80 -9.62
N CYS A 91 5.55 -9.05 -10.07
CA CYS A 91 4.68 -10.09 -9.52
C CYS A 91 5.37 -11.46 -9.53
N ARG A 92 5.91 -11.86 -10.70
CA ARG A 92 6.63 -13.14 -10.84
C ARG A 92 7.83 -13.24 -9.92
N SER A 93 8.58 -12.14 -9.75
CA SER A 93 9.80 -12.13 -8.92
C SER A 93 9.52 -12.34 -7.43
N VAL A 94 8.31 -12.10 -6.97
CA VAL A 94 7.88 -12.25 -5.57
C VAL A 94 6.85 -13.38 -5.38
N GLY A 95 6.49 -14.11 -6.46
CA GLY A 95 5.57 -15.24 -6.39
C GLY A 95 4.08 -14.89 -6.43
N ILE A 96 3.71 -13.65 -6.77
CA ILE A 96 2.32 -13.24 -7.00
C ILE A 96 1.86 -13.72 -8.38
N ASP A 97 0.64 -14.27 -8.48
CA ASP A 97 -0.02 -14.61 -9.75
C ASP A 97 -0.57 -13.35 -10.41
N GLY A 98 0.24 -12.71 -11.26
CA GLY A 98 -0.15 -11.51 -12.01
C GLY A 98 -0.89 -11.88 -13.29
N ARG A 99 -2.15 -11.42 -13.43
CA ARG A 99 -3.00 -11.64 -14.61
C ARG A 99 -3.32 -10.33 -15.31
N LEU A 100 -3.14 -10.29 -16.63
CA LEU A 100 -3.54 -9.16 -17.47
C LEU A 100 -4.91 -9.45 -18.07
N VAL A 101 -5.84 -8.52 -17.88
CA VAL A 101 -7.18 -8.51 -18.51
C VAL A 101 -7.21 -7.38 -19.53
N GLU A 102 -6.98 -7.70 -20.79
CA GLU A 102 -6.99 -6.75 -21.89
C GLU A 102 -8.40 -6.57 -22.43
N LEU A 103 -8.87 -5.33 -22.45
CA LEU A 103 -10.13 -4.95 -23.06
C LEU A 103 -9.89 -4.05 -24.26
N SER A 104 -10.70 -4.20 -25.29
CA SER A 104 -10.65 -3.31 -26.46
C SER A 104 -10.82 -1.85 -26.06
N GLY A 105 -10.07 -0.94 -26.68
CA GLY A 105 -10.27 0.51 -26.52
C GLY A 105 -11.66 1.02 -26.87
N ARG A 106 -12.51 0.18 -27.48
CA ARG A 106 -13.93 0.45 -27.80
C ARG A 106 -14.90 -0.31 -26.88
N VAL A 107 -14.42 -0.88 -25.79
CA VAL A 107 -15.26 -1.63 -24.84
C VAL A 107 -16.39 -0.75 -24.30
N SER A 108 -17.57 -1.29 -24.13
CA SER A 108 -18.68 -0.55 -23.51
C SER A 108 -18.53 -0.49 -21.99
N VAL A 109 -19.15 0.53 -21.38
CA VAL A 109 -19.25 0.67 -19.89
C VAL A 109 -19.79 -0.61 -19.26
N ALA A 110 -20.86 -1.19 -19.84
CA ALA A 110 -21.48 -2.41 -19.31
C ALA A 110 -20.52 -3.61 -19.37
N ARG A 111 -19.68 -3.73 -20.39
CA ARG A 111 -18.68 -4.79 -20.47
C ARG A 111 -17.55 -4.60 -19.47
N LEU A 112 -17.05 -3.35 -19.31
CA LEU A 112 -16.03 -3.02 -18.31
C LEU A 112 -16.52 -3.37 -16.90
N ARG A 113 -17.73 -2.94 -16.55
CA ARG A 113 -18.34 -3.26 -15.23
C ARG A 113 -18.46 -4.78 -15.02
N ARG A 114 -18.89 -5.53 -16.02
CA ARG A 114 -18.96 -7.00 -15.90
C ARG A 114 -17.60 -7.66 -15.65
N GLU A 115 -16.56 -7.20 -16.33
CA GLU A 115 -15.20 -7.73 -16.10
C GLU A 115 -14.72 -7.43 -14.67
N ILE A 116 -14.89 -6.19 -14.19
CA ILE A 116 -14.51 -5.81 -12.83
C ILE A 116 -15.32 -6.62 -11.81
N ALA A 117 -16.64 -6.76 -12.01
CA ALA A 117 -17.50 -7.56 -11.14
C ALA A 117 -17.09 -9.04 -11.10
N ALA A 118 -16.70 -9.61 -12.24
CA ALA A 118 -16.18 -10.99 -12.30
C ALA A 118 -14.87 -11.15 -11.51
N LEU A 119 -13.97 -10.16 -11.57
CA LEU A 119 -12.73 -10.15 -10.79
C LEU A 119 -12.99 -9.96 -9.30
N ASN A 120 -13.97 -9.13 -8.92
CA ASN A 120 -14.40 -9.01 -7.52
C ASN A 120 -14.89 -10.34 -6.96
N ALA A 121 -15.65 -11.09 -7.76
CA ALA A 121 -16.22 -12.39 -7.36
C ALA A 121 -15.21 -13.55 -7.39
N ASP A 122 -14.07 -13.40 -8.07
CA ASP A 122 -13.05 -14.46 -8.17
C ASP A 122 -12.28 -14.57 -6.84
N PRO A 123 -12.38 -15.69 -6.09
CA PRO A 123 -11.66 -15.88 -4.83
C PRO A 123 -10.14 -15.98 -4.99
N LEU A 124 -9.63 -16.24 -6.20
CA LEU A 124 -8.21 -16.29 -6.49
C LEU A 124 -7.62 -14.90 -6.80
N VAL A 125 -8.45 -13.87 -6.97
CA VAL A 125 -8.04 -12.49 -7.15
C VAL A 125 -8.02 -11.79 -5.80
N SER A 126 -6.84 -11.50 -5.30
CA SER A 126 -6.62 -10.79 -4.04
C SER A 126 -6.58 -9.27 -4.20
N GLY A 127 -6.22 -8.79 -5.41
CA GLY A 127 -6.15 -7.37 -5.72
C GLY A 127 -6.43 -7.08 -7.19
N ILE A 128 -6.94 -5.87 -7.46
CA ILE A 128 -7.29 -5.40 -8.80
C ILE A 128 -6.64 -4.02 -9.01
N ILE A 129 -5.96 -3.87 -10.13
CA ILE A 129 -5.50 -2.58 -10.66
C ILE A 129 -6.29 -2.30 -11.93
N VAL A 130 -6.85 -1.10 -12.06
CA VAL A 130 -7.43 -0.63 -13.31
C VAL A 130 -6.49 0.44 -13.87
N GLN A 131 -5.84 0.11 -14.99
CA GLN A 131 -4.85 1.00 -15.61
C GLN A 131 -5.47 2.29 -16.10
N MET A 132 -4.96 3.40 -15.64
CA MET A 132 -5.34 4.74 -16.07
C MET A 132 -4.33 5.31 -17.10
N PRO A 133 -4.78 6.25 -17.95
CA PRO A 133 -6.14 6.78 -18.08
C PRO A 133 -7.07 5.83 -18.87
N LEU A 134 -8.36 5.91 -18.58
CA LEU A 134 -9.38 5.24 -19.38
C LEU A 134 -9.64 6.01 -20.69
N PRO A 135 -10.08 5.32 -21.77
CA PRO A 135 -10.62 5.99 -22.95
C PRO A 135 -11.76 6.97 -22.59
N ARG A 136 -11.84 8.10 -23.27
CA ARG A 136 -12.75 9.22 -22.95
C ARG A 136 -14.24 8.84 -22.82
N HIS A 137 -14.68 7.79 -23.49
CA HIS A 137 -16.08 7.32 -23.45
C HIS A 137 -16.41 6.48 -22.21
N LEU A 138 -15.39 6.14 -21.39
CA LEU A 138 -15.57 5.39 -20.16
C LEU A 138 -15.42 6.34 -18.96
N PRO A 139 -16.49 6.65 -18.24
CA PRO A 139 -16.38 7.49 -17.05
C PRO A 139 -15.69 6.73 -15.92
N LEU A 140 -14.93 7.44 -15.10
CA LEU A 140 -14.26 6.87 -13.93
C LEU A 140 -15.27 6.23 -12.95
N SER A 141 -16.49 6.78 -12.86
CA SER A 141 -17.57 6.21 -12.06
C SER A 141 -17.90 4.75 -12.44
N ALA A 142 -17.69 4.35 -13.70
CA ALA A 142 -17.89 2.96 -14.10
C ALA A 142 -16.92 1.99 -13.38
N VAL A 143 -15.76 2.47 -12.96
CA VAL A 143 -14.78 1.70 -12.17
C VAL A 143 -15.10 1.80 -10.69
N ILE A 144 -15.14 3.01 -10.13
CA ILE A 144 -15.26 3.23 -8.70
C ILE A 144 -16.59 2.75 -8.10
N GLU A 145 -17.67 2.69 -8.89
CA GLU A 145 -18.97 2.14 -8.46
C GLU A 145 -19.02 0.60 -8.52
N THR A 146 -18.05 -0.03 -9.17
CA THR A 146 -18.05 -1.48 -9.38
C THR A 146 -16.93 -2.19 -8.64
N LEU A 147 -15.75 -1.55 -8.54
CA LEU A 147 -14.58 -2.11 -7.90
C LEU A 147 -14.82 -2.34 -6.41
N ASP A 148 -14.53 -3.55 -5.92
CA ASP A 148 -14.55 -3.83 -4.49
C ASP A 148 -13.41 -3.07 -3.78
N PRO A 149 -13.70 -2.18 -2.83
CA PRO A 149 -12.68 -1.44 -2.10
C PRO A 149 -11.68 -2.34 -1.36
N ALA A 150 -12.07 -3.57 -0.98
CA ALA A 150 -11.18 -4.55 -0.37
C ALA A 150 -10.18 -5.18 -1.36
N LYS A 151 -10.41 -5.03 -2.67
CA LYS A 151 -9.50 -5.46 -3.74
C LYS A 151 -8.84 -4.31 -4.50
N ASP A 152 -9.18 -3.07 -4.17
CA ASP A 152 -8.63 -1.85 -4.76
C ASP A 152 -7.22 -1.56 -4.22
N VAL A 153 -6.23 -2.29 -4.70
CA VAL A 153 -4.84 -2.17 -4.22
C VAL A 153 -4.13 -0.89 -4.68
N ASP A 154 -4.75 -0.10 -5.53
CA ASP A 154 -4.21 1.18 -6.03
C ASP A 154 -4.82 2.40 -5.32
N GLY A 155 -5.75 2.16 -4.37
CA GLY A 155 -6.38 3.22 -3.57
C GLY A 155 -7.24 4.20 -4.39
N LEU A 156 -7.84 3.71 -5.48
CA LEU A 156 -8.66 4.50 -6.39
C LEU A 156 -10.09 4.74 -5.85
N HIS A 157 -10.60 3.80 -5.05
CA HIS A 157 -11.96 3.81 -4.55
C HIS A 157 -12.16 4.91 -3.49
N PRO A 158 -13.29 5.67 -3.52
CA PRO A 158 -13.58 6.75 -2.57
C PRO A 158 -13.55 6.31 -1.10
N LEU A 159 -13.89 5.04 -0.79
CA LEU A 159 -13.78 4.52 0.57
C LEU A 159 -12.33 4.53 1.05
N ASN A 160 -11.39 4.02 0.24
CA ASN A 160 -9.97 4.01 0.59
C ASN A 160 -9.41 5.43 0.73
N ALA A 161 -9.81 6.36 -0.14
CA ALA A 161 -9.47 7.77 -0.03
C ALA A 161 -10.02 8.40 1.26
N GLY A 162 -11.26 8.05 1.65
CA GLY A 162 -11.87 8.48 2.90
C GLY A 162 -11.15 7.93 4.12
N LEU A 163 -10.81 6.64 4.12
CA LEU A 163 -10.04 6.01 5.19
C LEU A 163 -8.68 6.69 5.37
N LEU A 164 -7.96 6.95 4.28
CA LEU A 164 -6.69 7.69 4.31
C LEU A 164 -6.86 9.08 4.90
N THR A 165 -7.88 9.83 4.48
CA THR A 165 -8.14 11.20 4.97
C THR A 165 -8.44 11.23 6.47
N LEU A 166 -9.10 10.21 6.98
CA LEU A 166 -9.48 10.08 8.40
C LEU A 166 -8.38 9.40 9.24
N GLY A 167 -7.27 8.99 8.64
CA GLY A 167 -6.17 8.31 9.34
C GLY A 167 -6.46 6.86 9.72
N TYR A 168 -7.43 6.23 9.05
CA TYR A 168 -7.70 4.78 9.20
C TYR A 168 -6.85 3.95 8.25
N GLU A 169 -6.69 2.68 8.59
CA GLU A 169 -6.02 1.71 7.71
C GLU A 169 -6.85 1.44 6.45
N GLY A 170 -6.19 1.40 5.30
CA GLY A 170 -6.79 1.14 4.00
C GLY A 170 -5.72 1.11 2.92
N PHE A 171 -6.13 0.84 1.68
CA PHE A 171 -5.22 0.91 0.54
C PHE A 171 -4.86 2.37 0.22
N LEU A 172 -3.58 2.62 -0.01
CA LEU A 172 -3.03 3.94 -0.28
C LEU A 172 -2.78 4.12 -1.78
N PRO A 173 -2.91 5.34 -2.33
CA PRO A 173 -2.47 5.63 -3.70
C PRO A 173 -1.00 5.25 -3.87
N THR A 174 -0.73 4.21 -4.67
CA THR A 174 0.56 3.52 -4.71
C THR A 174 1.72 4.43 -5.09
N THR A 175 1.55 5.32 -6.06
CA THR A 175 2.61 6.24 -6.51
C THR A 175 2.97 7.26 -5.42
N ALA A 176 1.97 7.85 -4.76
CA ALA A 176 2.21 8.79 -3.66
C ALA A 176 2.85 8.09 -2.46
N HIS A 177 2.36 6.89 -2.11
CA HIS A 177 2.93 6.08 -1.04
C HIS A 177 4.39 5.71 -1.32
N ALA A 178 4.72 5.31 -2.54
CA ALA A 178 6.10 5.00 -2.93
C ALA A 178 7.04 6.21 -2.78
N ALA A 179 6.59 7.41 -3.12
CA ALA A 179 7.37 8.63 -2.94
C ALA A 179 7.62 8.92 -1.44
N VAL A 180 6.59 8.82 -0.61
CA VAL A 180 6.71 9.00 0.85
C VAL A 180 7.64 7.95 1.47
N GLU A 181 7.52 6.68 1.09
CA GLU A 181 8.41 5.61 1.54
C GLU A 181 9.87 5.85 1.14
N LEU A 182 10.10 6.33 -0.07
CA LEU A 182 11.44 6.69 -0.55
C LEU A 182 12.06 7.80 0.33
N LEU A 183 11.31 8.84 0.63
CA LEU A 183 11.76 9.95 1.48
C LEU A 183 12.05 9.47 2.90
N LYS A 184 11.10 8.76 3.53
CA LYS A 184 11.25 8.23 4.90
C LYS A 184 12.49 7.35 5.03
N ARG A 185 12.67 6.36 4.13
CA ARG A 185 13.79 5.43 4.17
C ARG A 185 15.12 6.07 3.76
N SER A 186 15.08 7.23 3.14
CA SER A 186 16.28 8.05 2.87
C SER A 186 16.66 8.96 4.03
N GLY A 187 15.96 8.91 5.15
CA GLY A 187 16.21 9.72 6.35
C GLY A 187 15.89 11.20 6.16
N ILE A 188 14.95 11.51 5.26
CA ILE A 188 14.48 12.89 5.06
C ILE A 188 13.35 13.16 6.05
N PRO A 189 13.44 14.19 6.90
CA PRO A 189 12.33 14.62 7.75
C PRO A 189 11.14 15.04 6.89
N LEU A 190 9.94 14.59 7.25
CA LEU A 190 8.70 14.93 6.53
C LEU A 190 7.83 15.90 7.33
N GLU A 191 8.22 16.21 8.56
CA GLU A 191 7.60 17.20 9.41
C GLU A 191 8.18 18.57 9.06
N GLY A 192 7.32 19.53 8.76
CA GLY A 192 7.68 20.90 8.40
C GLY A 192 6.71 21.90 8.98
#